data_cbbe6c172ed891c09d4c3aab2f269c62
#
_entry.id   cbbe6c172ed891c09d4c3aab2f269c62
#
_cell.length_a   1.000
_cell.length_b   1.000
_cell.length_c   1.000
_cell.angle_alpha   90.00
_cell.angle_beta   90.00
_cell.angle_gamma   90.00
#
_symmetry.space_group_name_H-M   'P 1'
#
loop_
_entity.id
_entity.type
_entity.pdbx_description
1 polymer ?
#
loop_
_entity_poly.entity_id
_entity_poly.type
_entity_poly.pdbx_seq_one_letter_code
_entity_poly.pdbx_strand_id
1 'polypeptide(L)'
;MNYRPDVVLIAPRLHTMTDALPKGPTAIAISGGRIVRMAPASAAQDWTAQQIVHLPPDSILVPGLVDSHSHPISGLALTEGVDLTGCRDLADARRRIANEASRGGTRGWVLGWGLDPNLFEAGHAPHRKSIDDVTGNLPGLIRLADSHSALANTTALQLAHIGVTDGRNHSDIIREPGGAPTGLLQEFEAMSLVEEHIPAEPETARQRRLIQLLHQMAASGLTAAFAMDASDDPEGLLTAIEDSGHLPVKLRLSPWCMPEQTVDEITKRLGRHGRRWCIEGVKLFLDGTIDNGTAWLESPDQFGQSTKSTWSDPEAYAERVLWFDEHNIPTATHAIGDAAIVHALKTLHRQLLRTHHRIEHLETMPLETVRLLAHPRIAASVQPTHCTHFTSADSKDNWSVRLGRQRADAGWRTRDILNMGATLALGSDWPIAPFAPLATMADAQLRRVAGRPEQSPIHPEQGLTAREALAGYTTSAYASIGRSEGVVTVGAEADITVLDRDPLTTPPDELLETRVLATMVDGTFSHRTV
;
A
#
# COMPACT_ATOMS: atom_id res chain seq x y z
N MET A 1 10.72 31.26 32.45
CA MET A 1 11.68 30.23 32.00
C MET A 1 11.93 30.48 30.52
N ASN A 2 13.18 30.73 30.14
CA ASN A 2 13.52 30.82 28.70
C ASN A 2 13.36 29.43 28.11
N TYR A 3 12.23 29.20 27.46
CA TYR A 3 11.94 27.92 26.79
C TYR A 3 12.83 27.82 25.57
N ARG A 4 13.76 26.86 25.56
CA ARG A 4 14.70 26.61 24.47
C ARG A 4 14.19 25.42 23.64
N PRO A 5 13.75 25.64 22.39
CA PRO A 5 13.34 24.55 21.51
C PRO A 5 14.45 23.50 21.32
N ASP A 6 14.05 22.27 20.98
CA ASP A 6 14.99 21.20 20.67
C ASP A 6 15.67 21.50 19.33
N VAL A 7 14.88 21.85 18.30
CA VAL A 7 15.35 22.15 16.95
C VAL A 7 14.69 23.43 16.43
N VAL A 8 15.46 24.26 15.72
CA VAL A 8 14.95 25.30 14.83
C VAL A 8 15.36 24.96 13.41
N LEU A 9 14.39 24.78 12.51
CA LEU A 9 14.61 24.62 11.08
C LEU A 9 14.45 25.99 10.40
N ILE A 10 15.40 26.34 9.54
CA ILE A 10 15.30 27.53 8.66
C ILE A 10 15.03 27.00 7.25
N ALA A 11 13.78 27.07 6.82
CA ALA A 11 13.33 26.58 5.53
C ALA A 11 13.28 27.73 4.51
N PRO A 12 13.98 27.66 3.37
CA PRO A 12 13.92 28.68 2.33
C PRO A 12 12.56 28.75 1.65
N ARG A 13 11.92 27.62 1.46
CA ARG A 13 10.56 27.47 0.90
C ARG A 13 9.76 26.46 1.72
N LEU A 14 8.44 26.64 1.78
CA LEU A 14 7.55 25.83 2.60
C LEU A 14 6.16 25.73 1.97
N HIS A 15 5.65 24.52 1.83
CA HIS A 15 4.22 24.25 1.64
C HIS A 15 3.63 23.77 2.96
N THR A 16 2.71 24.55 3.52
CA THR A 16 2.05 24.21 4.79
C THR A 16 0.93 23.19 4.63
N MET A 17 0.42 23.05 3.43
CA MET A 17 -0.84 22.34 3.10
C MET A 17 -2.05 22.89 3.87
N THR A 18 -1.98 24.14 4.31
CA THR A 18 -3.09 24.97 4.81
C THR A 18 -3.35 26.13 3.86
N ASP A 19 -4.36 26.95 4.15
CA ASP A 19 -4.63 28.18 3.38
C ASP A 19 -3.58 29.28 3.63
N ALA A 20 -2.78 29.15 4.71
CA ALA A 20 -1.72 30.09 5.04
C ALA A 20 -0.46 29.81 4.21
N LEU A 21 -0.14 30.69 3.28
CA LEU A 21 1.10 30.63 2.49
C LEU A 21 2.16 31.52 3.12
N PRO A 22 3.27 30.96 3.63
CA PRO A 22 4.40 31.76 4.09
C PRO A 22 5.02 32.56 2.93
N LYS A 23 5.30 33.83 3.17
CA LYS A 23 5.97 34.70 2.19
C LYS A 23 7.49 34.68 2.45
N GLY A 24 8.21 33.75 1.79
CA GLY A 24 9.67 33.64 1.87
C GLY A 24 10.19 32.72 2.99
N PRO A 25 11.50 32.79 3.30
CA PRO A 25 12.13 31.88 4.25
C PRO A 25 11.48 31.92 5.64
N THR A 26 11.24 30.76 6.20
CA THR A 26 10.48 30.55 7.44
C THR A 26 11.32 29.79 8.46
N ALA A 27 11.36 30.28 9.69
CA ALA A 27 11.89 29.58 10.84
C ALA A 27 10.79 28.80 11.55
N ILE A 28 11.07 27.54 11.87
CA ILE A 28 10.15 26.60 12.51
C ILE A 28 10.83 26.09 13.77
N ALA A 29 10.30 26.43 14.94
CA ALA A 29 10.79 25.93 16.22
C ALA A 29 10.02 24.68 16.64
N ILE A 30 10.75 23.64 17.01
CA ILE A 30 10.22 22.32 17.35
C ILE A 30 10.65 21.99 18.77
N SER A 31 9.72 21.45 19.55
CA SER A 31 10.00 20.96 20.88
C SER A 31 9.02 19.86 21.29
N GLY A 32 9.53 18.81 21.93
CA GLY A 32 8.74 17.67 22.33
C GLY A 32 7.98 17.04 21.15
N GLY A 33 8.59 17.00 19.97
CA GLY A 33 7.99 16.43 18.77
C GLY A 33 6.92 17.31 18.09
N ARG A 34 6.71 18.56 18.56
CA ARG A 34 5.67 19.44 18.00
C ARG A 34 6.25 20.77 17.53
N ILE A 35 5.61 21.36 16.52
CA ILE A 35 5.89 22.72 16.06
C ILE A 35 5.32 23.71 17.09
N VAL A 36 6.18 24.42 17.78
CA VAL A 36 5.79 25.34 18.87
C VAL A 36 5.76 26.80 18.44
N ARG A 37 6.46 27.13 17.36
CA ARG A 37 6.51 28.51 16.82
C ARG A 37 6.91 28.50 15.36
N MET A 38 6.34 29.42 14.59
CA MET A 38 6.72 29.72 13.21
C MET A 38 6.79 31.24 13.02
N ALA A 39 7.78 31.72 12.26
CA ALA A 39 7.93 33.12 11.90
C ALA A 39 8.78 33.28 10.63
N PRO A 40 8.74 34.44 9.94
CA PRO A 40 9.74 34.75 8.93
C PRO A 40 11.16 34.59 9.50
N ALA A 41 12.08 34.00 8.73
CA ALA A 41 13.44 33.71 9.19
C ALA A 41 14.17 34.99 9.67
N SER A 42 13.87 36.15 9.06
CA SER A 42 14.39 37.46 9.49
C SER A 42 13.95 37.88 10.90
N ALA A 43 12.79 37.40 11.35
CA ALA A 43 12.25 37.67 12.70
C ALA A 43 12.70 36.63 13.74
N ALA A 44 13.46 35.62 13.33
CA ALA A 44 13.91 34.51 14.17
C ALA A 44 15.44 34.55 14.46
N GLN A 45 16.11 35.64 14.13
CA GLN A 45 17.59 35.75 14.28
C GLN A 45 18.06 35.55 15.72
N ASP A 46 17.26 35.96 16.70
CA ASP A 46 17.56 35.83 18.13
C ASP A 46 17.05 34.52 18.74
N TRP A 47 16.46 33.61 17.93
CA TRP A 47 16.01 32.33 18.46
C TRP A 47 17.20 31.45 18.81
N THR A 48 17.14 30.89 20.02
CA THR A 48 18.13 29.92 20.49
C THR A 48 17.45 28.55 20.55
N ALA A 49 18.15 27.50 20.16
CA ALA A 49 17.70 26.11 20.24
C ALA A 49 18.86 25.22 20.68
N GLN A 50 18.58 23.93 20.95
CA GLN A 50 19.66 22.97 21.13
C GLN A 50 20.38 22.75 19.79
N GLN A 51 19.62 22.72 18.68
CA GLN A 51 20.13 22.63 17.32
C GLN A 51 19.44 23.65 16.41
N ILE A 52 20.21 24.36 15.57
CA ILE A 52 19.69 25.19 14.48
C ILE A 52 20.15 24.57 13.17
N VAL A 53 19.19 24.27 12.29
CA VAL A 53 19.44 23.63 10.99
C VAL A 53 18.99 24.57 9.88
N HIS A 54 19.93 25.00 9.07
CA HIS A 54 19.67 25.75 7.85
C HIS A 54 19.50 24.74 6.70
N LEU A 55 18.31 24.69 6.12
CA LEU A 55 18.08 23.84 4.96
C LEU A 55 18.72 24.44 3.70
N PRO A 56 19.13 23.62 2.72
CA PRO A 56 19.76 24.11 1.48
C PRO A 56 18.91 25.17 0.76
N PRO A 57 19.54 26.17 0.09
CA PRO A 57 18.82 27.32 -0.49
C PRO A 57 17.70 26.93 -1.48
N ASP A 58 17.90 25.86 -2.24
CA ASP A 58 16.95 25.40 -3.26
C ASP A 58 15.95 24.37 -2.74
N SER A 59 16.05 24.01 -1.46
CA SER A 59 15.16 23.00 -0.88
C SER A 59 13.77 23.56 -0.60
N ILE A 60 12.83 22.63 -0.46
CA ILE A 60 11.48 22.91 -0.01
C ILE A 60 11.08 21.96 1.09
N LEU A 61 10.39 22.48 2.09
CA LEU A 61 9.82 21.73 3.20
C LEU A 61 8.33 21.53 2.93
N VAL A 62 7.87 20.28 3.06
CA VAL A 62 6.46 19.89 2.99
C VAL A 62 6.09 19.12 4.26
N PRO A 63 4.79 18.95 4.61
CA PRO A 63 4.40 18.01 5.66
C PRO A 63 4.97 16.63 5.36
N GLY A 64 5.17 15.83 6.39
CA GLY A 64 5.58 14.44 6.25
C GLY A 64 4.64 13.66 5.35
N LEU A 65 5.20 12.91 4.41
CA LEU A 65 4.42 12.10 3.49
C LEU A 65 3.92 10.85 4.21
N VAL A 66 2.70 10.43 3.89
CA VAL A 66 2.01 9.28 4.50
C VAL A 66 1.59 8.32 3.41
N ASP A 67 2.08 7.09 3.48
CA ASP A 67 1.53 6.00 2.67
C ASP A 67 0.22 5.53 3.31
N SER A 68 -0.91 5.82 2.68
CA SER A 68 -2.21 5.54 3.28
C SER A 68 -2.64 4.07 3.16
N HIS A 69 -1.93 3.24 2.41
CA HIS A 69 -2.20 1.82 2.26
C HIS A 69 -0.92 1.06 1.93
N SER A 70 -0.44 0.27 2.87
CA SER A 70 0.75 -0.57 2.67
C SER A 70 0.72 -1.79 3.61
N HIS A 71 1.61 -2.75 3.38
CA HIS A 71 1.69 -3.99 4.15
C HIS A 71 3.11 -4.20 4.72
N PRO A 72 3.65 -3.30 5.56
CA PRO A 72 5.04 -3.38 6.01
C PRO A 72 5.33 -4.59 6.90
N ILE A 73 4.33 -5.21 7.50
CA ILE A 73 4.49 -6.39 8.37
C ILE A 73 4.42 -7.68 7.55
N SER A 74 3.29 -7.95 6.89
CA SER A 74 3.12 -9.12 6.03
C SER A 74 4.03 -9.06 4.80
N GLY A 75 4.27 -7.88 4.26
CA GLY A 75 5.16 -7.65 3.12
C GLY A 75 6.59 -8.15 3.32
N LEU A 76 7.06 -8.25 4.57
CA LEU A 76 8.36 -8.90 4.84
C LEU A 76 8.36 -10.36 4.38
N ALA A 77 7.32 -11.12 4.69
CA ALA A 77 7.20 -12.50 4.24
C ALA A 77 6.92 -12.58 2.74
N LEU A 78 6.10 -11.66 2.22
CA LEU A 78 5.76 -11.60 0.80
C LEU A 78 6.96 -11.25 -0.10
N THR A 79 7.92 -10.46 0.39
CA THR A 79 9.12 -10.04 -0.35
C THR A 79 10.37 -10.86 0.00
N GLU A 80 10.18 -12.07 0.50
CA GLU A 80 11.30 -12.94 0.81
C GLU A 80 11.78 -13.68 -0.43
N GLY A 81 13.11 -13.78 -0.56
CA GLY A 81 13.72 -14.45 -1.70
C GLY A 81 14.03 -13.52 -2.86
N VAL A 82 13.95 -14.05 -4.08
CA VAL A 82 14.33 -13.32 -5.29
C VAL A 82 13.26 -12.33 -5.73
N ASP A 83 13.67 -11.07 -5.96
CA ASP A 83 12.84 -10.03 -6.54
C ASP A 83 12.72 -10.24 -8.06
N LEU A 84 11.50 -10.48 -8.53
CA LEU A 84 11.15 -10.65 -9.94
C LEU A 84 10.44 -9.45 -10.54
N THR A 85 10.25 -8.38 -9.75
CA THR A 85 9.66 -7.14 -10.26
C THR A 85 10.49 -6.58 -11.40
N GLY A 86 9.84 -6.05 -12.42
CA GLY A 86 10.51 -5.47 -13.59
C GLY A 86 11.29 -6.48 -14.45
N CYS A 87 11.06 -7.78 -14.31
CA CYS A 87 11.54 -8.76 -15.29
C CYS A 87 10.97 -8.43 -16.67
N ARG A 88 11.81 -8.48 -17.69
CA ARG A 88 11.43 -8.11 -19.07
C ARG A 88 10.65 -9.20 -19.81
N ASP A 89 10.91 -10.42 -19.44
CA ASP A 89 10.35 -11.63 -20.03
C ASP A 89 10.50 -12.83 -19.08
N LEU A 90 9.83 -13.93 -19.38
CA LEU A 90 9.90 -15.15 -18.59
C LEU A 90 11.33 -15.72 -18.51
N ALA A 91 12.17 -15.54 -19.51
CA ALA A 91 13.55 -16.01 -19.49
C ALA A 91 14.38 -15.23 -18.47
N ASP A 92 14.15 -13.92 -18.32
CA ASP A 92 14.77 -13.10 -17.26
C ASP A 92 14.35 -13.57 -15.86
N ALA A 93 13.06 -13.79 -15.65
CA ALA A 93 12.55 -14.33 -14.38
C ALA A 93 13.18 -15.70 -14.05
N ARG A 94 13.16 -16.62 -14.98
CA ARG A 94 13.77 -17.96 -14.83
C ARG A 94 15.26 -17.90 -14.51
N ARG A 95 16.01 -16.99 -15.14
CA ARG A 95 17.44 -16.79 -14.85
C ARG A 95 17.66 -16.31 -13.40
N ARG A 96 16.84 -15.37 -12.91
CA ARG A 96 16.92 -14.89 -11.52
C ARG A 96 16.57 -16.02 -10.53
N ILE A 97 15.54 -16.82 -10.81
CA ILE A 97 15.15 -18.00 -10.00
C ILE A 97 16.30 -19.04 -9.98
N ALA A 98 16.91 -19.34 -11.12
CA ALA A 98 18.04 -20.25 -11.19
C ALA A 98 19.24 -19.77 -10.36
N ASN A 99 19.54 -18.47 -10.38
CA ASN A 99 20.60 -17.88 -9.57
C ASN A 99 20.31 -18.02 -8.07
N GLU A 100 19.06 -17.83 -7.63
CA GLU A 100 18.65 -18.05 -6.24
C GLU A 100 18.79 -19.52 -5.85
N ALA A 101 18.31 -20.43 -6.69
CA ALA A 101 18.46 -21.88 -6.47
C ALA A 101 19.94 -22.30 -6.36
N SER A 102 20.83 -21.76 -7.21
CA SER A 102 22.27 -22.07 -7.20
C SER A 102 22.98 -21.66 -5.92
N ARG A 103 22.42 -20.70 -5.16
CA ARG A 103 22.93 -20.24 -3.86
C ARG A 103 22.37 -21.05 -2.69
N GLY A 104 21.52 -22.06 -2.95
CA GLY A 104 20.86 -22.88 -1.95
C GLY A 104 19.52 -22.30 -1.49
N GLY A 105 19.05 -21.23 -2.12
CA GLY A 105 17.80 -20.59 -1.79
C GLY A 105 17.78 -19.91 -0.41
N THR A 106 16.60 -19.50 -0.01
CA THR A 106 16.32 -18.90 1.30
C THR A 106 15.77 -19.98 2.23
N ARG A 107 16.51 -20.33 3.29
CA ARG A 107 16.16 -21.40 4.25
C ARG A 107 15.89 -22.77 3.58
N GLY A 108 16.60 -23.07 2.47
CA GLY A 108 16.45 -24.31 1.72
C GLY A 108 15.26 -24.33 0.75
N TRP A 109 14.62 -23.19 0.52
CA TRP A 109 13.55 -22.97 -0.45
C TRP A 109 13.96 -21.96 -1.52
N VAL A 110 13.48 -22.12 -2.71
CA VAL A 110 13.54 -21.07 -3.73
C VAL A 110 12.29 -20.21 -3.57
N LEU A 111 12.43 -19.14 -2.79
CA LEU A 111 11.39 -18.16 -2.61
C LEU A 111 11.55 -17.01 -3.59
N GLY A 112 10.46 -16.43 -4.04
CA GLY A 112 10.46 -15.26 -4.91
C GLY A 112 9.12 -14.54 -4.90
N TRP A 113 9.13 -13.30 -5.40
CA TRP A 113 7.97 -12.44 -5.42
C TRP A 113 7.97 -11.50 -6.63
N GLY A 114 6.81 -10.92 -6.92
CA GLY A 114 6.66 -9.95 -8.01
C GLY A 114 6.70 -10.56 -9.41
N LEU A 115 6.34 -11.86 -9.56
CA LEU A 115 6.24 -12.50 -10.87
C LEU A 115 5.01 -11.96 -11.61
N ASP A 116 5.25 -11.16 -12.66
CA ASP A 116 4.17 -10.61 -13.47
C ASP A 116 3.51 -11.72 -14.32
N PRO A 117 2.20 -11.98 -14.18
CA PRO A 117 1.50 -12.94 -15.01
C PRO A 117 1.50 -12.58 -16.51
N ASN A 118 1.70 -11.30 -16.86
CA ASN A 118 1.81 -10.87 -18.25
C ASN A 118 3.12 -11.33 -18.94
N LEU A 119 4.09 -11.89 -18.20
CA LEU A 119 5.27 -12.53 -18.78
C LEU A 119 4.97 -13.88 -19.46
N PHE A 120 3.79 -14.44 -19.21
CA PHE A 120 3.30 -15.66 -19.86
C PHE A 120 2.54 -15.31 -21.13
N GLU A 121 2.44 -16.28 -22.07
CA GLU A 121 1.66 -16.08 -23.29
C GLU A 121 0.19 -15.78 -22.95
N ALA A 122 -0.41 -14.86 -23.68
CA ALA A 122 -1.79 -14.47 -23.47
C ALA A 122 -2.74 -15.69 -23.49
N GLY A 123 -3.55 -15.82 -22.44
CA GLY A 123 -4.46 -16.96 -22.25
C GLY A 123 -3.80 -18.20 -21.64
N HIS A 124 -2.53 -18.16 -21.27
CA HIS A 124 -1.86 -19.24 -20.55
C HIS A 124 -1.53 -18.82 -19.13
N ALA A 125 -2.18 -19.49 -18.17
CA ALA A 125 -1.88 -19.28 -16.75
C ALA A 125 -0.46 -19.77 -16.40
N PRO A 126 0.20 -19.19 -15.39
CA PRO A 126 1.45 -19.69 -14.85
C PRO A 126 1.37 -21.19 -14.52
N HIS A 127 2.43 -21.92 -14.85
CA HIS A 127 2.46 -23.36 -14.67
C HIS A 127 3.79 -23.82 -14.06
N ARG A 128 3.78 -24.78 -13.11
CA ARG A 128 4.98 -25.27 -12.42
C ARG A 128 6.12 -25.68 -13.37
N LYS A 129 5.79 -26.22 -14.55
CA LYS A 129 6.77 -26.57 -15.59
C LYS A 129 7.65 -25.39 -16.03
N SER A 130 7.19 -24.15 -15.80
CA SER A 130 7.99 -22.97 -16.10
C SER A 130 9.13 -22.72 -15.12
N ILE A 131 9.08 -23.35 -13.94
CA ILE A 131 10.09 -23.16 -12.89
C ILE A 131 10.73 -24.46 -12.38
N ASP A 132 10.14 -25.63 -12.66
CA ASP A 132 10.64 -26.92 -12.13
C ASP A 132 12.11 -27.19 -12.47
N ASP A 133 12.53 -26.92 -13.69
CA ASP A 133 13.89 -27.17 -14.17
C ASP A 133 14.93 -26.15 -13.66
N VAL A 134 14.50 -24.95 -13.25
CA VAL A 134 15.38 -23.88 -12.75
C VAL A 134 15.49 -23.85 -11.23
N THR A 135 14.59 -24.49 -10.51
CA THR A 135 14.64 -24.62 -9.04
C THR A 135 15.48 -25.81 -8.57
N GLY A 136 15.86 -26.70 -9.49
CA GLY A 136 16.60 -27.93 -9.18
C GLY A 136 15.80 -28.86 -8.26
N ASN A 137 16.44 -29.33 -7.19
CA ASN A 137 15.80 -30.21 -6.20
C ASN A 137 15.18 -29.44 -5.01
N LEU A 138 15.27 -28.09 -4.99
CA LEU A 138 14.73 -27.29 -3.91
C LEU A 138 13.21 -27.09 -4.09
N PRO A 139 12.43 -27.10 -3.00
CA PRO A 139 11.06 -26.65 -3.07
C PRO A 139 11.02 -25.17 -3.44
N GLY A 140 10.08 -24.79 -4.29
CA GLY A 140 9.96 -23.42 -4.78
C GLY A 140 8.55 -22.87 -4.65
N LEU A 141 8.44 -21.63 -4.16
CA LEU A 141 7.19 -20.88 -4.09
C LEU A 141 7.47 -19.46 -4.57
N ILE A 142 6.90 -19.09 -5.72
CA ILE A 142 7.08 -17.79 -6.36
C ILE A 142 5.76 -17.05 -6.34
N ARG A 143 5.65 -15.97 -5.55
CA ARG A 143 4.44 -15.14 -5.48
C ARG A 143 4.29 -14.31 -6.75
N LEU A 144 3.08 -14.23 -7.27
CA LEU A 144 2.76 -13.34 -8.37
C LEU A 144 2.75 -11.87 -7.90
N ALA A 145 2.72 -10.96 -8.85
CA ALA A 145 2.81 -9.52 -8.57
C ALA A 145 1.67 -8.98 -7.70
N ASP A 146 0.48 -9.58 -7.81
CA ASP A 146 -0.70 -9.19 -7.03
C ASP A 146 -0.72 -9.75 -5.59
N SER A 147 0.25 -10.63 -5.24
CA SER A 147 0.34 -11.35 -3.96
C SER A 147 -0.90 -12.19 -3.56
N HIS A 148 -1.94 -12.23 -4.39
CA HIS A 148 -3.11 -13.10 -4.23
C HIS A 148 -2.93 -14.48 -4.88
N SER A 149 -1.80 -14.70 -5.55
CA SER A 149 -1.45 -15.96 -6.19
C SER A 149 0.01 -16.31 -6.01
N ALA A 150 0.33 -17.60 -6.04
CA ALA A 150 1.70 -18.08 -6.06
C ALA A 150 1.85 -19.30 -6.98
N LEU A 151 3.03 -19.44 -7.58
CA LEU A 151 3.42 -20.59 -8.37
C LEU A 151 4.35 -21.50 -7.56
N ALA A 152 3.84 -22.65 -7.15
CA ALA A 152 4.59 -23.69 -6.48
C ALA A 152 5.19 -24.66 -7.50
N ASN A 153 6.46 -25.06 -7.33
CA ASN A 153 7.07 -26.11 -8.14
C ASN A 153 6.61 -27.52 -7.71
N THR A 154 6.97 -28.54 -8.48
CA THR A 154 6.61 -29.93 -8.19
C THR A 154 7.10 -30.38 -6.81
N THR A 155 8.29 -30.00 -6.38
CA THR A 155 8.84 -30.38 -5.07
C THR A 155 8.04 -29.75 -3.91
N ALA A 156 7.65 -28.49 -4.02
CA ALA A 156 6.84 -27.80 -3.01
C ALA A 156 5.43 -28.44 -2.90
N LEU A 157 4.78 -28.73 -4.04
CA LEU A 157 3.48 -29.42 -4.05
C LEU A 157 3.56 -30.81 -3.39
N GLN A 158 4.64 -31.55 -3.62
CA GLN A 158 4.84 -32.86 -2.98
C GLN A 158 4.98 -32.75 -1.47
N LEU A 159 5.75 -31.75 -0.97
CA LEU A 159 5.89 -31.49 0.48
C LEU A 159 4.56 -31.12 1.12
N ALA A 160 3.75 -30.33 0.42
CA ALA A 160 2.41 -29.92 0.87
C ALA A 160 1.34 -31.02 0.68
N HIS A 161 1.72 -32.20 0.18
CA HIS A 161 0.80 -33.30 -0.13
C HIS A 161 -0.32 -32.90 -1.10
N ILE A 162 -0.07 -31.97 -2.02
CA ILE A 162 -1.00 -31.56 -3.06
C ILE A 162 -0.80 -32.41 -4.30
N GLY A 163 -1.71 -33.36 -4.56
CA GLY A 163 -1.64 -34.33 -5.66
C GLY A 163 -2.95 -34.46 -6.44
N VAL A 164 -3.04 -35.47 -7.30
CA VAL A 164 -4.23 -35.77 -8.11
C VAL A 164 -5.38 -36.28 -7.22
N THR A 165 -5.07 -37.00 -6.14
CA THR A 165 -6.00 -37.73 -5.29
C THR A 165 -5.93 -37.33 -3.82
N ASP A 166 -5.53 -36.07 -3.54
CA ASP A 166 -5.36 -35.56 -2.18
C ASP A 166 -6.66 -35.34 -1.40
N GLY A 167 -7.81 -35.53 -2.04
CA GLY A 167 -9.12 -35.32 -1.43
C GLY A 167 -9.44 -33.83 -1.13
N ARG A 168 -8.54 -32.92 -1.46
CA ARG A 168 -8.72 -31.48 -1.26
C ARG A 168 -9.41 -30.89 -2.48
N ASN A 169 -10.66 -30.57 -2.33
CA ASN A 169 -11.48 -30.00 -3.42
C ASN A 169 -11.49 -28.47 -3.33
N HIS A 170 -10.29 -27.85 -3.14
CA HIS A 170 -10.15 -26.40 -3.17
C HIS A 170 -10.19 -25.94 -4.63
N SER A 171 -11.16 -25.09 -4.96
CA SER A 171 -11.30 -24.46 -6.29
C SER A 171 -10.07 -23.63 -6.65
N ASP A 172 -9.35 -23.16 -5.63
CA ASP A 172 -8.22 -22.22 -5.72
C ASP A 172 -6.87 -22.91 -5.96
N ILE A 173 -6.85 -24.26 -5.93
CA ILE A 173 -5.74 -25.05 -6.48
C ILE A 173 -6.03 -25.33 -7.95
N ILE A 174 -5.37 -24.62 -8.83
CA ILE A 174 -5.63 -24.74 -10.27
C ILE A 174 -5.09 -26.08 -10.79
N ARG A 175 -5.93 -26.82 -11.53
CA ARG A 175 -5.64 -28.18 -12.00
C ARG A 175 -5.74 -28.31 -13.52
N GLU A 176 -4.92 -29.20 -14.08
CA GLU A 176 -5.05 -29.65 -15.47
C GLU A 176 -6.35 -30.48 -15.64
N PRO A 177 -6.88 -30.66 -16.88
CA PRO A 177 -8.07 -31.48 -17.12
C PRO A 177 -7.98 -32.92 -16.56
N GLY A 178 -6.76 -33.44 -16.36
CA GLY A 178 -6.49 -34.75 -15.75
C GLY A 178 -6.45 -34.74 -14.20
N GLY A 179 -6.76 -33.61 -13.56
CA GLY A 179 -6.76 -33.44 -12.10
C GLY A 179 -5.39 -33.12 -11.49
N ALA A 180 -4.31 -33.14 -12.26
CA ALA A 180 -2.99 -32.80 -11.76
C ALA A 180 -2.90 -31.30 -11.43
N PRO A 181 -2.28 -30.89 -10.29
CA PRO A 181 -2.12 -29.48 -9.95
C PRO A 181 -1.16 -28.80 -10.94
N THR A 182 -1.52 -27.63 -11.44
CA THR A 182 -0.68 -26.84 -12.33
C THR A 182 0.49 -26.18 -11.59
N GLY A 183 0.38 -26.08 -10.26
CA GLY A 183 1.28 -25.32 -9.40
C GLY A 183 0.75 -23.92 -9.08
N LEU A 184 -0.21 -23.40 -9.82
CA LEU A 184 -0.84 -22.12 -9.51
C LEU A 184 -1.82 -22.29 -8.36
N LEU A 185 -1.57 -21.55 -7.29
CA LEU A 185 -2.36 -21.48 -6.06
C LEU A 185 -2.95 -20.07 -6.01
N GLN A 186 -4.25 -19.96 -5.89
CA GLN A 186 -4.97 -18.69 -5.82
C GLN A 186 -5.51 -18.49 -4.40
N GLU A 187 -5.50 -17.25 -3.95
CA GLU A 187 -5.95 -16.80 -2.64
C GLU A 187 -5.18 -17.43 -1.45
N PHE A 188 -5.34 -16.84 -0.31
CA PHE A 188 -4.53 -17.13 0.90
C PHE A 188 -4.69 -18.59 1.37
N GLU A 189 -5.89 -19.16 1.28
CA GLU A 189 -6.14 -20.51 1.77
C GLU A 189 -5.35 -21.56 0.98
N ALA A 190 -5.29 -21.45 -0.35
CA ALA A 190 -4.53 -22.38 -1.17
C ALA A 190 -3.01 -22.19 -1.00
N MET A 191 -2.55 -20.93 -0.88
CA MET A 191 -1.13 -20.62 -0.69
C MET A 191 -0.61 -21.12 0.66
N SER A 192 -1.39 -20.97 1.74
CA SER A 192 -1.00 -21.37 3.10
C SER A 192 -0.65 -22.85 3.19
N LEU A 193 -1.29 -23.71 2.38
CA LEU A 193 -0.97 -25.14 2.34
C LEU A 193 0.50 -25.43 2.00
N VAL A 194 1.13 -24.57 1.23
CA VAL A 194 2.55 -24.70 0.88
C VAL A 194 3.42 -23.90 1.86
N GLU A 195 2.98 -22.72 2.26
CA GLU A 195 3.71 -21.79 3.12
C GLU A 195 4.00 -22.38 4.50
N GLU A 196 3.10 -23.19 5.05
CA GLU A 196 3.25 -23.90 6.32
C GLU A 196 4.50 -24.82 6.37
N HIS A 197 5.02 -25.23 5.20
CA HIS A 197 6.22 -26.04 5.08
C HIS A 197 7.52 -25.23 4.97
N ILE A 198 7.43 -23.91 4.83
CA ILE A 198 8.59 -23.03 4.79
C ILE A 198 9.13 -22.86 6.22
N PRO A 199 10.42 -23.16 6.49
CA PRO A 199 10.98 -22.96 7.83
C PRO A 199 10.82 -21.51 8.30
N ALA A 200 10.44 -21.30 9.58
CA ALA A 200 10.23 -19.98 10.13
C ALA A 200 11.48 -19.09 10.05
N GLU A 201 11.28 -17.81 9.76
CA GLU A 201 12.37 -16.82 9.82
C GLU A 201 12.74 -16.55 11.29
N PRO A 202 14.06 -16.51 11.62
CA PRO A 202 14.47 -16.11 12.97
C PRO A 202 14.00 -14.68 13.29
N GLU A 203 13.45 -14.48 14.49
CA GLU A 203 12.89 -13.20 14.94
C GLU A 203 13.87 -12.02 14.77
N THR A 204 15.15 -12.23 15.12
CA THR A 204 16.19 -11.22 14.94
C THR A 204 16.49 -10.86 13.48
N ALA A 205 16.22 -11.76 12.54
CA ALA A 205 16.33 -11.50 11.11
C ALA A 205 15.12 -10.67 10.63
N ARG A 206 13.92 -11.04 11.07
CA ARG A 206 12.68 -10.32 10.81
C ARG A 206 12.74 -8.87 11.33
N GLN A 207 13.22 -8.65 12.56
CA GLN A 207 13.45 -7.32 13.13
C GLN A 207 14.39 -6.48 12.27
N ARG A 208 15.53 -7.03 11.86
CA ARG A 208 16.50 -6.31 11.01
C ARG A 208 15.91 -5.94 9.65
N ARG A 209 15.14 -6.83 9.02
CA ARG A 209 14.49 -6.56 7.73
C ARG A 209 13.44 -5.47 7.87
N LEU A 210 12.62 -5.50 8.93
CA LEU A 210 11.63 -4.45 9.18
C LEU A 210 12.29 -3.08 9.40
N ILE A 211 13.32 -3.01 10.25
CA ILE A 211 14.06 -1.75 10.47
C ILE A 211 14.66 -1.23 9.15
N GLN A 212 15.25 -2.11 8.35
CA GLN A 212 15.80 -1.73 7.05
C GLN A 212 14.73 -1.19 6.10
N LEU A 213 13.58 -1.86 6.01
CA LEU A 213 12.43 -1.40 5.22
C LEU A 213 11.96 -0.01 5.69
N LEU A 214 11.75 0.17 6.98
CA LEU A 214 11.28 1.45 7.53
C LEU A 214 12.31 2.58 7.33
N HIS A 215 13.61 2.29 7.35
CA HIS A 215 14.63 3.27 6.95
C HIS A 215 14.56 3.62 5.47
N GLN A 216 14.28 2.66 4.59
CA GLN A 216 14.07 2.93 3.16
C GLN A 216 12.81 3.77 2.93
N MET A 217 11.73 3.49 3.66
CA MET A 217 10.51 4.30 3.64
C MET A 217 10.80 5.74 4.11
N ALA A 218 11.52 5.91 5.21
CA ALA A 218 11.95 7.24 5.68
C ALA A 218 12.85 7.95 4.64
N ALA A 219 13.76 7.23 3.99
CA ALA A 219 14.62 7.79 2.94
C ALA A 219 13.83 8.20 1.68
N SER A 220 12.64 7.64 1.45
CA SER A 220 11.72 8.06 0.39
C SER A 220 10.84 9.26 0.78
N GLY A 221 10.94 9.76 2.02
CA GLY A 221 10.19 10.90 2.53
C GLY A 221 8.95 10.52 3.35
N LEU A 222 8.67 9.24 3.54
CA LEU A 222 7.54 8.78 4.35
C LEU A 222 7.82 8.99 5.84
N THR A 223 6.88 9.60 6.54
CA THR A 223 6.89 9.77 8.00
C THR A 223 5.91 8.83 8.68
N ALA A 224 4.90 8.36 7.96
CA ALA A 224 3.93 7.40 8.45
C ALA A 224 3.49 6.44 7.35
N ALA A 225 3.05 5.25 7.75
CA ALA A 225 2.40 4.27 6.89
C ALA A 225 1.17 3.69 7.60
N PHE A 226 0.05 3.65 6.88
CA PHE A 226 -1.15 2.96 7.35
C PHE A 226 -1.02 1.50 6.91
N ALA A 227 -0.64 0.66 7.87
CA ALA A 227 -0.41 -0.75 7.65
C ALA A 227 -1.76 -1.49 7.65
N MET A 228 -2.18 -1.93 6.47
CA MET A 228 -3.42 -2.70 6.27
C MET A 228 -3.25 -4.16 6.66
N ASP A 229 -2.38 -4.39 7.63
CA ASP A 229 -2.12 -5.68 8.24
C ASP A 229 -1.71 -5.54 9.72
N ALA A 230 -1.90 -6.59 10.47
CA ALA A 230 -1.38 -6.78 11.82
C ALA A 230 -1.27 -8.28 12.10
N SER A 231 -0.80 -9.06 11.12
CA SER A 231 -0.57 -10.50 11.26
C SER A 231 0.68 -10.80 12.10
N ASP A 232 0.81 -12.01 12.60
CA ASP A 232 2.01 -12.60 13.20
C ASP A 232 2.65 -11.81 14.35
N ASP A 233 1.85 -11.42 15.37
CA ASP A 233 2.30 -10.70 16.57
C ASP A 233 3.19 -9.48 16.26
N PRO A 234 2.68 -8.49 15.50
CA PRO A 234 3.44 -7.29 15.21
C PRO A 234 3.75 -6.48 16.47
N GLU A 235 2.95 -6.62 17.53
CA GLU A 235 3.14 -5.92 18.79
C GLU A 235 4.47 -6.28 19.46
N GLY A 236 4.78 -7.58 19.53
CA GLY A 236 6.05 -8.08 20.08
C GLY A 236 7.24 -7.61 19.25
N LEU A 237 7.14 -7.73 17.93
CA LEU A 237 8.15 -7.29 16.96
C LEU A 237 8.43 -5.77 17.08
N LEU A 238 7.39 -4.95 17.05
CA LEU A 238 7.52 -3.50 17.10
C LEU A 238 8.01 -2.99 18.45
N THR A 239 7.54 -3.60 19.56
CA THR A 239 8.02 -3.29 20.91
C THR A 239 9.52 -3.60 21.04
N ALA A 240 9.97 -4.76 20.59
CA ALA A 240 11.38 -5.14 20.66
C ALA A 240 12.28 -4.18 19.85
N ILE A 241 11.79 -3.69 18.69
CA ILE A 241 12.50 -2.65 17.92
C ILE A 241 12.55 -1.34 18.69
N GLU A 242 11.44 -0.90 19.28
CA GLU A 242 11.39 0.36 20.05
C GLU A 242 12.20 0.32 21.34
N ASP A 243 12.37 -0.83 21.98
CA ASP A 243 13.24 -1.02 23.14
C ASP A 243 14.73 -0.82 22.80
N SER A 244 15.11 -1.12 21.54
CA SER A 244 16.48 -0.92 21.05
C SER A 244 16.72 0.44 20.36
N GLY A 245 15.66 1.20 20.05
CA GLY A 245 15.76 2.48 19.34
C GLY A 245 14.42 3.11 19.04
N HIS A 246 14.31 3.77 17.89
CA HIS A 246 13.07 4.36 17.40
C HIS A 246 12.69 3.75 16.06
N LEU A 247 11.38 3.51 15.84
CA LEU A 247 10.89 3.24 14.49
C LEU A 247 11.15 4.47 13.60
N PRO A 248 11.76 4.30 12.43
CA PRO A 248 12.01 5.40 11.50
C PRO A 248 10.74 6.08 10.98
N VAL A 249 9.63 5.33 10.93
CA VAL A 249 8.32 5.74 10.40
C VAL A 249 7.24 5.36 11.41
N LYS A 250 6.20 6.17 11.53
CA LYS A 250 5.02 5.83 12.34
C LYS A 250 4.20 4.75 11.64
N LEU A 251 3.71 3.76 12.38
CA LEU A 251 2.87 2.68 11.87
C LEU A 251 1.48 2.71 12.51
N ARG A 252 0.43 2.75 11.69
CA ARG A 252 -0.95 2.59 12.11
C ARG A 252 -1.46 1.28 11.53
N LEU A 253 -1.58 0.26 12.40
CA LEU A 253 -1.90 -1.10 11.98
C LEU A 253 -3.40 -1.34 12.09
N SER A 254 -3.95 -2.00 11.07
CA SER A 254 -5.35 -2.44 11.03
C SER A 254 -5.38 -3.96 10.90
N PRO A 255 -5.70 -4.70 11.97
CA PRO A 255 -5.81 -6.15 11.91
C PRO A 255 -6.89 -6.58 10.91
N TRP A 256 -6.66 -7.73 10.27
CA TRP A 256 -7.63 -8.31 9.37
C TRP A 256 -8.85 -8.84 10.14
N CYS A 257 -10.00 -8.72 9.53
CA CYS A 257 -11.24 -9.34 9.96
C CYS A 257 -11.76 -10.21 8.83
N MET A 258 -11.40 -11.48 8.87
CA MET A 258 -11.85 -12.49 7.92
C MET A 258 -13.21 -13.06 8.34
N PRO A 259 -13.98 -13.70 7.42
CA PRO A 259 -15.33 -14.19 7.71
C PRO A 259 -15.43 -15.11 8.93
N GLU A 260 -14.41 -15.95 9.14
CA GLU A 260 -14.36 -16.95 10.23
C GLU A 260 -13.95 -16.36 11.59
N GLN A 261 -13.36 -15.16 11.60
CA GLN A 261 -12.88 -14.52 12.84
C GLN A 261 -14.02 -13.87 13.61
N THR A 262 -13.92 -13.91 14.92
CA THR A 262 -14.87 -13.26 15.81
C THR A 262 -14.49 -11.79 16.09
N VAL A 263 -15.48 -10.95 16.37
CA VAL A 263 -15.26 -9.54 16.76
C VAL A 263 -14.37 -9.44 18.01
N ASP A 264 -14.54 -10.36 18.95
CA ASP A 264 -13.80 -10.37 20.21
C ASP A 264 -12.30 -10.61 19.99
N GLU A 265 -11.91 -11.45 19.02
CA GLU A 265 -10.50 -11.68 18.67
C GLU A 265 -9.86 -10.41 18.12
N ILE A 266 -10.57 -9.69 17.27
CA ILE A 266 -10.10 -8.45 16.65
C ILE A 266 -10.00 -7.33 17.70
N THR A 267 -11.06 -7.12 18.48
CA THR A 267 -11.16 -5.99 19.41
C THR A 267 -10.18 -6.06 20.56
N LYS A 268 -9.75 -7.26 20.98
CA LYS A 268 -8.71 -7.45 22.02
C LYS A 268 -7.37 -6.79 21.67
N ARG A 269 -7.11 -6.55 20.39
CA ARG A 269 -5.87 -5.95 19.90
C ARG A 269 -5.97 -4.44 19.73
N LEU A 270 -7.17 -3.91 19.56
CA LEU A 270 -7.39 -2.48 19.31
C LEU A 270 -6.94 -1.63 20.52
N GLY A 271 -6.39 -0.45 20.23
CA GLY A 271 -5.89 0.48 21.22
C GLY A 271 -4.50 0.15 21.79
N ARG A 272 -3.90 -0.98 21.43
CA ARG A 272 -2.50 -1.25 21.77
C ARG A 272 -1.61 -0.30 21.00
N HIS A 273 -0.55 0.18 21.63
CA HIS A 273 0.34 1.15 21.02
C HIS A 273 1.74 1.14 21.66
N GLY A 274 2.73 1.56 20.89
CA GLY A 274 4.05 1.97 21.35
C GLY A 274 4.22 3.48 21.23
N ARG A 275 5.47 3.92 21.00
CA ARG A 275 5.80 5.33 20.77
C ARG A 275 5.42 5.80 19.36
N ARG A 276 5.71 4.98 18.35
CA ARG A 276 5.48 5.26 16.93
C ARG A 276 4.65 4.21 16.21
N TRP A 277 3.93 3.41 16.95
CA TRP A 277 2.96 2.48 16.36
C TRP A 277 1.68 2.41 17.20
N CYS A 278 0.57 2.15 16.55
CA CYS A 278 -0.70 1.86 17.22
C CYS A 278 -1.52 0.89 16.37
N ILE A 279 -2.39 0.11 17.03
CA ILE A 279 -3.41 -0.71 16.38
C ILE A 279 -4.72 0.06 16.44
N GLU A 280 -5.20 0.50 15.27
CA GLU A 280 -6.38 1.35 15.15
C GLU A 280 -7.14 1.02 13.87
N GLY A 281 -8.43 0.74 14.01
CA GLY A 281 -9.27 0.32 12.90
C GLY A 281 -9.12 -1.16 12.54
N VAL A 282 -9.86 -1.57 11.53
CA VAL A 282 -9.94 -2.96 11.09
C VAL A 282 -9.92 -3.03 9.57
N LYS A 283 -9.15 -3.95 8.99
CA LYS A 283 -9.12 -4.24 7.54
C LYS A 283 -10.04 -5.42 7.24
N LEU A 284 -10.92 -5.24 6.25
CA LEU A 284 -11.79 -6.29 5.72
C LEU A 284 -11.52 -6.48 4.23
N PHE A 285 -11.79 -7.69 3.73
CA PHE A 285 -11.72 -8.03 2.32
C PHE A 285 -13.11 -8.45 1.86
N LEU A 286 -13.67 -7.73 0.89
CA LEU A 286 -15.01 -8.06 0.37
C LEU A 286 -14.91 -8.89 -0.90
N ASP A 287 -13.81 -8.78 -1.63
CA ASP A 287 -13.50 -9.60 -2.81
C ASP A 287 -11.98 -9.78 -2.97
N GLY A 288 -11.57 -10.43 -4.06
CA GLY A 288 -10.19 -10.56 -4.50
C GLY A 288 -9.85 -9.59 -5.62
N THR A 289 -9.15 -10.05 -6.67
CA THR A 289 -8.64 -9.22 -7.77
C THR A 289 -9.27 -9.56 -9.12
N ILE A 290 -9.32 -8.59 -10.02
CA ILE A 290 -9.78 -8.81 -11.40
C ILE A 290 -8.82 -9.72 -12.14
N ASP A 291 -7.52 -9.51 -11.97
CA ASP A 291 -6.47 -10.28 -12.66
C ASP A 291 -6.55 -11.78 -12.39
N ASN A 292 -6.99 -12.18 -11.20
CA ASN A 292 -7.16 -13.59 -10.84
C ASN A 292 -8.58 -14.13 -11.10
N GLY A 293 -9.53 -13.27 -11.47
CA GLY A 293 -10.93 -13.67 -11.62
C GLY A 293 -11.64 -13.89 -10.28
N THR A 294 -11.14 -13.30 -9.20
CA THR A 294 -11.66 -13.41 -7.83
C THR A 294 -12.34 -12.14 -7.32
N ALA A 295 -12.31 -11.06 -8.07
CA ALA A 295 -13.11 -9.87 -7.79
C ALA A 295 -14.62 -10.20 -7.79
N TRP A 296 -15.42 -9.39 -7.12
CA TRP A 296 -16.87 -9.53 -7.15
C TRP A 296 -17.50 -8.48 -8.05
N LEU A 297 -17.90 -8.91 -9.26
CA LEU A 297 -18.55 -8.11 -10.28
C LEU A 297 -20.06 -8.35 -10.33
N GLU A 298 -20.85 -7.35 -10.72
CA GLU A 298 -22.31 -7.48 -10.96
C GLU A 298 -22.62 -8.48 -12.08
N SER A 299 -21.73 -8.57 -13.07
CA SER A 299 -21.81 -9.58 -14.12
C SER A 299 -20.44 -10.26 -14.26
N PRO A 300 -20.39 -11.58 -14.57
CA PRO A 300 -19.13 -12.29 -14.73
C PRO A 300 -18.14 -11.56 -15.65
N ASP A 301 -16.85 -11.79 -15.44
CA ASP A 301 -15.82 -11.34 -16.37
C ASP A 301 -15.91 -12.09 -17.71
N GLN A 302 -15.05 -11.76 -18.67
CA GLN A 302 -15.06 -12.37 -20.02
C GLN A 302 -14.78 -13.89 -20.00
N PHE A 303 -14.25 -14.41 -18.88
CA PHE A 303 -13.98 -15.83 -18.69
C PHE A 303 -15.04 -16.54 -17.82
N GLY A 304 -16.12 -15.85 -17.44
CA GLY A 304 -17.20 -16.38 -16.63
C GLY A 304 -16.87 -16.46 -15.13
N GLN A 305 -15.85 -15.74 -14.68
CA GLN A 305 -15.34 -15.68 -13.30
C GLN A 305 -15.73 -14.36 -12.62
N SER A 306 -15.13 -14.05 -11.46
CA SER A 306 -15.33 -12.79 -10.72
C SER A 306 -16.79 -12.59 -10.27
N THR A 307 -17.41 -13.61 -9.69
CA THR A 307 -18.85 -13.61 -9.37
C THR A 307 -19.15 -13.69 -7.88
N LYS A 308 -18.14 -13.76 -7.01
CA LYS A 308 -18.34 -14.07 -5.59
C LYS A 308 -17.64 -13.08 -4.69
N SER A 309 -18.29 -12.76 -3.57
CA SER A 309 -17.67 -12.13 -2.43
C SER A 309 -16.77 -13.12 -1.68
N THR A 310 -15.75 -12.62 -0.99
CA THR A 310 -14.97 -13.36 0.03
C THR A 310 -15.89 -13.87 1.16
N TRP A 311 -16.94 -13.12 1.45
CA TRP A 311 -17.96 -13.51 2.42
C TRP A 311 -19.04 -14.34 1.71
N SER A 312 -19.17 -15.61 2.10
CA SER A 312 -20.21 -16.50 1.54
C SER A 312 -21.63 -15.92 1.73
N ASP A 313 -21.83 -15.14 2.79
CA ASP A 313 -22.98 -14.28 3.02
C ASP A 313 -22.52 -12.82 3.11
N PRO A 314 -22.73 -12.00 2.08
CA PRO A 314 -22.37 -10.58 2.11
C PRO A 314 -23.10 -9.76 3.20
N GLU A 315 -24.28 -10.21 3.68
CA GLU A 315 -24.94 -9.54 4.81
C GLU A 315 -24.14 -9.72 6.12
N ALA A 316 -23.45 -10.83 6.31
CA ALA A 316 -22.57 -11.01 7.47
C ALA A 316 -21.41 -9.97 7.47
N TYR A 317 -20.89 -9.62 6.29
CA TYR A 317 -19.95 -8.49 6.17
C TYR A 317 -20.63 -7.17 6.58
N ALA A 318 -21.83 -6.91 6.08
CA ALA A 318 -22.55 -5.67 6.38
C ALA A 318 -22.81 -5.53 7.88
N GLU A 319 -23.32 -6.58 8.53
CA GLU A 319 -23.53 -6.62 9.98
C GLU A 319 -22.22 -6.36 10.76
N ARG A 320 -21.10 -6.93 10.29
CA ARG A 320 -19.79 -6.76 10.90
C ARG A 320 -19.31 -5.31 10.83
N VAL A 321 -19.39 -4.67 9.66
CA VAL A 321 -18.99 -3.27 9.46
C VAL A 321 -19.86 -2.32 10.28
N LEU A 322 -21.19 -2.53 10.29
CA LEU A 322 -22.11 -1.71 11.08
C LEU A 322 -21.88 -1.88 12.58
N TRP A 323 -21.57 -3.09 13.04
CA TRP A 323 -21.19 -3.33 14.42
C TRP A 323 -19.91 -2.55 14.80
N PHE A 324 -18.88 -2.54 13.93
CA PHE A 324 -17.67 -1.74 14.17
C PHE A 324 -17.97 -0.24 14.23
N ASP A 325 -18.81 0.28 13.34
CA ASP A 325 -19.23 1.70 13.36
C ASP A 325 -19.94 2.05 14.67
N GLU A 326 -20.87 1.20 15.15
CA GLU A 326 -21.59 1.38 16.41
C GLU A 326 -20.66 1.46 17.62
N HIS A 327 -19.50 0.81 17.55
CA HIS A 327 -18.46 0.81 18.59
C HIS A 327 -17.34 1.85 18.34
N ASN A 328 -17.52 2.78 17.39
CA ASN A 328 -16.54 3.80 16.97
C ASN A 328 -15.20 3.21 16.50
N ILE A 329 -15.24 2.04 15.88
CA ILE A 329 -14.08 1.38 15.29
C ILE A 329 -14.07 1.64 13.78
N PRO A 330 -13.09 2.39 13.23
CA PRO A 330 -13.00 2.65 11.81
C PRO A 330 -12.67 1.36 11.04
N THR A 331 -13.16 1.27 9.81
CA THR A 331 -12.86 0.14 8.93
C THR A 331 -12.23 0.58 7.62
N ALA A 332 -11.37 -0.27 7.06
CA ALA A 332 -10.84 -0.18 5.71
C ALA A 332 -11.25 -1.44 4.95
N THR A 333 -12.05 -1.30 3.91
CA THR A 333 -12.58 -2.43 3.14
C THR A 333 -11.93 -2.52 1.77
N HIS A 334 -11.23 -3.62 1.50
CA HIS A 334 -10.79 -3.97 0.15
C HIS A 334 -12.02 -4.26 -0.73
N ALA A 335 -12.20 -3.50 -1.78
CA ALA A 335 -13.27 -3.68 -2.74
C ALA A 335 -12.80 -3.22 -4.14
N ILE A 336 -12.66 -4.16 -5.05
CA ILE A 336 -12.12 -3.97 -6.41
C ILE A 336 -13.23 -4.04 -7.45
N GLY A 337 -14.08 -5.05 -7.39
CA GLY A 337 -15.19 -5.22 -8.32
C GLY A 337 -16.36 -4.30 -8.03
N ASP A 338 -17.11 -3.96 -9.07
CA ASP A 338 -18.25 -3.05 -9.01
C ASP A 338 -19.34 -3.50 -8.03
N ALA A 339 -19.64 -4.80 -7.94
CA ALA A 339 -20.59 -5.33 -6.95
C ALA A 339 -20.07 -5.20 -5.52
N ALA A 340 -18.77 -5.47 -5.28
CA ALA A 340 -18.15 -5.30 -3.97
C ALA A 340 -18.21 -3.84 -3.52
N ILE A 341 -17.80 -2.91 -4.39
CA ILE A 341 -17.81 -1.47 -4.12
C ILE A 341 -19.22 -0.98 -3.80
N VAL A 342 -20.20 -1.36 -4.63
CA VAL A 342 -21.61 -1.00 -4.42
C VAL A 342 -22.14 -1.55 -3.10
N HIS A 343 -21.82 -2.81 -2.78
CA HIS A 343 -22.27 -3.43 -1.53
C HIS A 343 -21.67 -2.73 -0.30
N ALA A 344 -20.34 -2.47 -0.31
CA ALA A 344 -19.65 -1.77 0.77
C ALA A 344 -20.24 -0.37 1.00
N LEU A 345 -20.39 0.41 -0.07
CA LEU A 345 -20.94 1.77 0.02
C LEU A 345 -22.40 1.78 0.48
N LYS A 346 -23.25 0.90 -0.08
CA LYS A 346 -24.66 0.78 0.36
C LYS A 346 -24.75 0.35 1.82
N THR A 347 -23.86 -0.50 2.31
CA THR A 347 -23.77 -0.87 3.72
C THR A 347 -23.54 0.36 4.60
N LEU A 348 -22.54 1.18 4.28
CA LEU A 348 -22.21 2.39 5.04
C LEU A 348 -23.33 3.45 5.00
N HIS A 349 -24.20 3.43 3.99
CA HIS A 349 -25.36 4.33 3.90
C HIS A 349 -26.62 3.80 4.60
N ARG A 350 -26.59 2.63 5.27
CA ARG A 350 -27.75 2.08 6.00
C ARG A 350 -28.04 2.84 7.30
N GLN A 351 -27.06 3.55 7.85
CA GLN A 351 -27.20 4.28 9.12
C GLN A 351 -26.37 5.57 9.13
N LEU A 352 -26.60 6.40 10.15
CA LEU A 352 -25.73 7.56 10.39
C LEU A 352 -24.42 7.09 10.99
N LEU A 353 -23.35 7.22 10.23
CA LEU A 353 -22.03 6.76 10.64
C LEU A 353 -21.50 7.53 11.87
N ARG A 354 -20.86 6.82 12.79
CA ARG A 354 -20.24 7.35 14.01
C ARG A 354 -18.76 7.63 13.83
N THR A 355 -18.08 6.80 13.01
CA THR A 355 -16.65 6.94 12.75
C THR A 355 -16.34 7.02 11.25
N HIS A 356 -15.08 7.04 10.89
CA HIS A 356 -14.62 7.13 9.49
C HIS A 356 -14.37 5.75 8.93
N HIS A 357 -14.78 5.54 7.69
CA HIS A 357 -14.58 4.29 6.96
C HIS A 357 -13.89 4.56 5.63
N ARG A 358 -13.11 3.61 5.17
CA ARG A 358 -12.38 3.70 3.93
C ARG A 358 -12.77 2.56 3.01
N ILE A 359 -12.88 2.84 1.72
CA ILE A 359 -12.95 1.84 0.67
C ILE A 359 -11.63 1.89 -0.09
N GLU A 360 -10.97 0.76 -0.13
CA GLU A 360 -9.64 0.59 -0.71
C GLU A 360 -9.76 0.12 -2.17
N HIS A 361 -8.81 0.52 -3.00
CA HIS A 361 -8.62 0.15 -4.41
C HIS A 361 -9.61 0.82 -5.35
N LEU A 362 -10.91 0.50 -5.32
CA LEU A 362 -11.95 1.16 -6.15
C LEU A 362 -11.62 1.10 -7.65
N GLU A 363 -11.23 -0.08 -8.16
CA GLU A 363 -10.64 -0.20 -9.49
C GLU A 363 -11.68 -0.03 -10.61
N THR A 364 -12.86 -0.64 -10.49
CA THR A 364 -13.92 -0.48 -11.49
C THR A 364 -15.27 -0.24 -10.85
N MET A 365 -15.94 0.84 -11.26
CA MET A 365 -17.29 1.17 -10.78
C MET A 365 -18.02 2.10 -11.74
N PRO A 366 -19.34 1.97 -11.86
CA PRO A 366 -20.18 2.93 -12.60
C PRO A 366 -20.10 4.34 -12.00
N LEU A 367 -20.27 5.38 -12.82
CA LEU A 367 -20.19 6.78 -12.38
C LEU A 367 -21.24 7.12 -11.29
N GLU A 368 -22.42 6.53 -11.36
CA GLU A 368 -23.46 6.70 -10.34
C GLU A 368 -23.03 6.21 -8.95
N THR A 369 -22.18 5.18 -8.89
CA THR A 369 -21.63 4.64 -7.63
C THR A 369 -20.67 5.62 -6.97
N VAL A 370 -19.91 6.39 -7.76
CA VAL A 370 -18.97 7.40 -7.24
C VAL A 370 -19.66 8.41 -6.32
N ARG A 371 -20.94 8.73 -6.57
CA ARG A 371 -21.73 9.68 -5.74
C ARG A 371 -21.89 9.20 -4.29
N LEU A 372 -21.85 7.90 -4.05
CA LEU A 372 -21.97 7.34 -2.70
C LEU A 372 -20.71 7.61 -1.85
N LEU A 373 -19.58 7.93 -2.48
CA LEU A 373 -18.35 8.34 -1.77
C LEU A 373 -18.44 9.79 -1.23
N ALA A 374 -19.40 10.60 -1.71
CA ALA A 374 -19.59 11.98 -1.27
C ALA A 374 -20.24 12.05 0.13
N HIS A 375 -19.55 11.50 1.12
CA HIS A 375 -19.99 11.47 2.51
C HIS A 375 -18.81 11.84 3.44
N PRO A 376 -18.99 12.70 4.46
CA PRO A 376 -17.88 13.24 5.27
C PRO A 376 -17.11 12.18 6.07
N ARG A 377 -17.68 10.99 6.25
CA ARG A 377 -17.07 9.87 6.99
C ARG A 377 -16.75 8.65 6.12
N ILE A 378 -16.80 8.82 4.80
CA ILE A 378 -16.38 7.78 3.85
C ILE A 378 -15.24 8.37 3.01
N ALA A 379 -14.12 7.65 2.93
CA ALA A 379 -12.99 8.06 2.12
C ALA A 379 -12.65 6.98 1.08
N ALA A 380 -12.24 7.43 -0.08
CA ALA A 380 -11.59 6.61 -1.08
C ALA A 380 -10.09 6.53 -0.79
N SER A 381 -9.53 5.34 -0.90
CA SER A 381 -8.08 5.10 -0.82
C SER A 381 -7.65 4.33 -2.05
N VAL A 382 -6.83 4.94 -2.88
CA VAL A 382 -6.47 4.38 -4.19
C VAL A 382 -4.96 4.30 -4.38
N GLN A 383 -4.55 3.40 -5.27
CA GLN A 383 -3.16 3.13 -5.60
C GLN A 383 -2.93 3.48 -7.08
N PRO A 384 -2.45 4.70 -7.40
CA PRO A 384 -2.23 5.13 -8.78
C PRO A 384 -1.34 4.18 -9.58
N THR A 385 -0.36 3.56 -8.92
CA THR A 385 0.56 2.59 -9.52
C THR A 385 -0.12 1.31 -9.99
N HIS A 386 -1.24 0.89 -9.37
CA HIS A 386 -1.98 -0.28 -9.87
C HIS A 386 -2.52 -0.02 -11.28
N CYS A 387 -3.08 1.15 -11.52
CA CYS A 387 -3.50 1.56 -12.86
C CYS A 387 -2.32 1.57 -13.83
N THR A 388 -1.24 2.27 -13.48
CA THR A 388 -0.17 2.59 -14.44
C THR A 388 0.79 1.43 -14.69
N HIS A 389 0.99 0.52 -13.72
CA HIS A 389 1.92 -0.59 -13.83
C HIS A 389 1.28 -1.89 -14.32
N PHE A 390 -0.01 -2.12 -14.03
CA PHE A 390 -0.67 -3.39 -14.34
C PHE A 390 -1.69 -3.29 -15.47
N THR A 391 -2.04 -2.07 -15.92
CA THR A 391 -2.93 -1.89 -17.06
C THR A 391 -2.25 -1.09 -18.20
N SER A 392 -2.86 -1.08 -19.38
CA SER A 392 -2.31 -0.44 -20.57
C SER A 392 -3.40 0.30 -21.34
N ALA A 393 -3.03 1.42 -21.97
CA ALA A 393 -3.97 2.25 -22.74
C ALA A 393 -4.57 1.54 -23.98
N ASP A 394 -3.94 0.47 -24.47
CA ASP A 394 -4.46 -0.36 -25.57
C ASP A 394 -5.37 -1.50 -25.11
N SER A 395 -5.59 -1.62 -23.78
CA SER A 395 -6.48 -2.59 -23.15
C SER A 395 -6.16 -4.05 -23.48
N LYS A 396 -4.87 -4.38 -23.68
CA LYS A 396 -4.42 -5.75 -23.94
C LYS A 396 -3.88 -6.46 -22.69
N ASP A 397 -3.73 -5.74 -21.60
CA ASP A 397 -3.39 -6.30 -20.30
C ASP A 397 -4.50 -7.22 -19.79
N ASN A 398 -4.15 -8.08 -18.84
CA ASN A 398 -5.05 -9.10 -18.31
C ASN A 398 -6.29 -8.49 -17.62
N TRP A 399 -6.13 -7.42 -16.86
CA TRP A 399 -7.20 -6.71 -16.18
C TRP A 399 -8.26 -6.21 -17.19
N SER A 400 -7.83 -5.49 -18.23
CA SER A 400 -8.70 -4.95 -19.27
C SER A 400 -9.39 -6.04 -20.09
N VAL A 401 -8.65 -7.11 -20.43
CA VAL A 401 -9.19 -8.26 -21.18
C VAL A 401 -10.29 -8.97 -20.37
N ARG A 402 -10.07 -9.19 -19.05
CA ARG A 402 -11.06 -9.83 -18.18
C ARG A 402 -12.33 -9.00 -18.04
N LEU A 403 -12.22 -7.70 -17.83
CA LEU A 403 -13.38 -6.81 -17.70
C LEU A 403 -14.14 -6.67 -19.01
N GLY A 404 -13.44 -6.69 -20.13
CA GLY A 404 -13.95 -6.24 -21.40
C GLY A 404 -14.04 -4.71 -21.48
N ARG A 405 -13.96 -4.16 -22.67
CA ARG A 405 -13.74 -2.74 -22.93
C ARG A 405 -14.67 -1.79 -22.15
N GLN A 406 -15.97 -2.08 -22.13
CA GLN A 406 -16.94 -1.19 -21.50
C GLN A 406 -16.69 -0.98 -20.00
N ARG A 407 -16.32 -2.03 -19.26
CA ARG A 407 -16.03 -1.96 -17.83
C ARG A 407 -14.62 -1.45 -17.56
N ALA A 408 -13.66 -1.80 -18.42
CA ALA A 408 -12.32 -1.26 -18.36
C ALA A 408 -12.31 0.27 -18.56
N ASP A 409 -13.10 0.79 -19.51
CA ASP A 409 -13.29 2.23 -19.72
C ASP A 409 -13.98 2.94 -18.52
N ALA A 410 -14.59 2.19 -17.59
CA ALA A 410 -15.20 2.70 -16.37
C ALA A 410 -14.26 2.60 -15.15
N GLY A 411 -13.03 2.16 -15.31
CA GLY A 411 -12.06 1.99 -14.24
C GLY A 411 -11.31 3.25 -13.82
N TRP A 412 -10.67 3.16 -12.67
CA TRP A 412 -9.66 4.12 -12.18
C TRP A 412 -10.14 5.58 -12.10
N ARG A 413 -11.32 5.84 -11.55
CA ARG A 413 -12.07 7.10 -11.56
C ARG A 413 -11.60 8.14 -10.53
N THR A 414 -10.30 8.40 -10.43
CA THR A 414 -9.72 9.27 -9.40
C THR A 414 -10.22 10.72 -9.46
N ARG A 415 -10.33 11.30 -10.67
CA ARG A 415 -10.86 12.65 -10.89
C ARG A 415 -12.34 12.73 -10.56
N ASP A 416 -13.12 11.73 -10.97
CA ASP A 416 -14.56 11.70 -10.70
C ASP A 416 -14.82 11.64 -9.19
N ILE A 417 -14.03 10.87 -8.43
CA ILE A 417 -14.10 10.79 -6.96
C ILE A 417 -13.89 12.19 -6.34
N LEU A 418 -12.84 12.91 -6.74
CA LEU A 418 -12.59 14.26 -6.23
C LEU A 418 -13.67 15.26 -6.64
N ASN A 419 -14.16 15.19 -7.88
CA ASN A 419 -15.22 16.08 -8.37
C ASN A 419 -16.54 15.90 -7.61
N MET A 420 -16.78 14.72 -7.02
CA MET A 420 -17.93 14.50 -6.13
C MET A 420 -17.69 15.04 -4.71
N GLY A 421 -16.51 15.59 -4.40
CA GLY A 421 -16.16 16.12 -3.09
C GLY A 421 -15.78 15.05 -2.06
N ALA A 422 -15.46 13.84 -2.50
CA ALA A 422 -15.01 12.77 -1.63
C ALA A 422 -13.54 12.98 -1.17
N THR A 423 -13.21 12.53 0.02
CA THR A 423 -11.82 12.45 0.48
C THR A 423 -11.09 11.36 -0.31
N LEU A 424 -9.96 11.72 -0.95
CA LEU A 424 -9.13 10.79 -1.71
C LEU A 424 -7.74 10.69 -1.10
N ALA A 425 -7.42 9.57 -0.48
CA ALA A 425 -6.10 9.22 0.02
C ALA A 425 -5.33 8.39 -1.02
N LEU A 426 -4.00 8.51 -1.03
CA LEU A 426 -3.12 7.76 -1.92
C LEU A 426 -2.20 6.85 -1.12
N GLY A 427 -1.98 5.65 -1.62
CA GLY A 427 -1.08 4.67 -1.04
C GLY A 427 -0.35 3.86 -2.11
N SER A 428 0.61 3.06 -1.68
CA SER A 428 1.39 2.20 -2.57
C SER A 428 0.82 0.80 -2.70
N ASP A 429 0.20 0.32 -1.63
CA ASP A 429 -0.09 -1.11 -1.44
C ASP A 429 1.18 -1.98 -1.46
N TRP A 430 2.33 -1.41 -1.02
CA TRP A 430 3.55 -2.20 -0.95
C TRP A 430 3.31 -3.51 -0.17
N PRO A 431 3.76 -4.66 -0.69
CA PRO A 431 4.73 -4.89 -1.75
C PRO A 431 4.15 -5.04 -3.17
N ILE A 432 2.83 -4.87 -3.37
CA ILE A 432 2.19 -4.99 -4.69
C ILE A 432 2.82 -3.99 -5.68
N ALA A 433 3.02 -2.75 -5.22
CA ALA A 433 3.74 -1.73 -5.98
C ALA A 433 4.80 -1.03 -5.10
N PRO A 434 5.79 -0.35 -5.69
CA PRO A 434 6.82 0.37 -4.94
C PRO A 434 6.25 1.47 -4.06
N PHE A 435 6.77 1.62 -2.82
CA PHE A 435 6.35 2.64 -1.86
C PHE A 435 6.94 4.04 -2.09
N ALA A 436 7.52 4.34 -3.26
CA ALA A 436 8.12 5.64 -3.57
C ALA A 436 7.04 6.71 -3.77
N PRO A 437 6.74 7.62 -2.80
CA PRO A 437 5.58 8.50 -2.89
C PRO A 437 5.68 9.50 -4.04
N LEU A 438 6.87 10.00 -4.38
CA LEU A 438 7.05 10.95 -5.48
C LEU A 438 6.77 10.31 -6.85
N ALA A 439 7.14 9.03 -7.03
CA ALA A 439 6.81 8.27 -8.23
C ALA A 439 5.29 8.04 -8.33
N THR A 440 4.65 7.62 -7.24
CA THR A 440 3.19 7.44 -7.21
C THR A 440 2.43 8.75 -7.47
N MET A 441 2.92 9.88 -6.92
CA MET A 441 2.37 11.21 -7.20
C MET A 441 2.55 11.61 -8.68
N ALA A 442 3.65 11.22 -9.31
CA ALA A 442 3.85 11.42 -10.74
C ALA A 442 2.89 10.56 -11.58
N ASP A 443 2.77 9.29 -11.26
CA ASP A 443 1.84 8.35 -11.92
C ASP A 443 0.38 8.83 -11.82
N ALA A 444 -0.02 9.33 -10.65
CA ALA A 444 -1.35 9.90 -10.44
C ALA A 444 -1.66 11.10 -11.35
N GLN A 445 -0.64 11.89 -11.70
CA GLN A 445 -0.76 13.02 -12.60
C GLN A 445 -0.70 12.61 -14.07
N LEU A 446 0.25 11.74 -14.42
CA LEU A 446 0.55 11.33 -15.79
C LEU A 446 -0.39 10.26 -16.33
N ARG A 447 -0.98 9.45 -15.46
CA ARG A 447 -1.81 8.29 -15.81
C ARG A 447 -1.06 7.26 -16.67
N ARG A 448 0.25 7.22 -16.50
CA ARG A 448 1.21 6.25 -17.05
C ARG A 448 2.40 6.15 -16.11
N VAL A 449 3.23 5.17 -16.31
CA VAL A 449 4.46 5.03 -15.52
C VAL A 449 5.34 6.26 -15.71
N ALA A 450 5.71 6.91 -14.62
CA ALA A 450 6.63 8.05 -14.64
C ALA A 450 8.00 7.64 -15.21
N GLY A 451 8.61 8.53 -15.98
CA GLY A 451 9.87 8.22 -16.70
C GLY A 451 9.70 7.37 -17.96
N ARG A 452 8.46 7.05 -18.35
CA ARG A 452 8.13 6.31 -19.57
C ARG A 452 7.31 7.16 -20.54
N PRO A 453 7.86 8.24 -21.12
CA PRO A 453 7.10 9.16 -21.98
C PRO A 453 6.59 8.53 -23.28
N GLU A 454 7.11 7.37 -23.67
CA GLU A 454 6.63 6.57 -24.80
C GLU A 454 5.30 5.84 -24.52
N GLN A 455 4.92 5.68 -23.26
CA GLN A 455 3.65 5.05 -22.91
C GLN A 455 2.49 6.02 -23.05
N SER A 456 1.39 5.55 -23.63
CA SER A 456 0.15 6.31 -23.67
C SER A 456 -0.52 6.36 -22.29
N PRO A 457 -1.03 7.53 -21.86
CA PRO A 457 -1.78 7.63 -20.61
C PRO A 457 -3.07 6.80 -20.61
N ILE A 458 -3.41 6.23 -19.46
CA ILE A 458 -4.65 5.48 -19.22
C ILE A 458 -5.67 6.45 -18.64
N HIS A 459 -6.79 6.71 -19.35
CA HIS A 459 -7.80 7.66 -18.90
C HIS A 459 -7.20 9.00 -18.41
N PRO A 460 -6.52 9.77 -19.30
CA PRO A 460 -5.79 10.98 -18.90
C PRO A 460 -6.70 12.03 -18.24
N GLU A 461 -7.99 12.02 -18.51
CA GLU A 461 -9.01 12.88 -17.88
C GLU A 461 -9.18 12.58 -16.39
N GLN A 462 -8.76 11.41 -15.91
CA GLN A 462 -8.79 11.02 -14.50
C GLN A 462 -7.51 11.45 -13.74
N GLY A 463 -6.57 12.14 -14.39
CA GLY A 463 -5.33 12.60 -13.79
C GLY A 463 -5.54 13.64 -12.67
N LEU A 464 -4.70 13.57 -11.65
CA LEU A 464 -4.68 14.51 -10.54
C LEU A 464 -3.79 15.72 -10.87
N THR A 465 -4.02 16.85 -10.19
CA THR A 465 -3.04 17.94 -10.14
C THR A 465 -1.92 17.61 -9.14
N ALA A 466 -0.77 18.27 -9.25
CA ALA A 466 0.34 18.12 -8.31
C ALA A 466 -0.09 18.37 -6.85
N ARG A 467 -0.95 19.38 -6.61
CA ARG A 467 -1.46 19.70 -5.28
C ARG A 467 -2.39 18.62 -4.74
N GLU A 468 -3.25 18.04 -5.56
CA GLU A 468 -4.13 16.95 -5.16
C GLU A 468 -3.33 15.67 -4.87
N ALA A 469 -2.31 15.37 -5.68
CA ALA A 469 -1.42 14.24 -5.43
C ALA A 469 -0.64 14.42 -4.10
N LEU A 470 -0.12 15.62 -3.82
CA LEU A 470 0.52 15.92 -2.53
C LEU A 470 -0.49 15.85 -1.37
N ALA A 471 -1.72 16.35 -1.55
CA ALA A 471 -2.77 16.24 -0.54
C ALA A 471 -3.10 14.77 -0.23
N GLY A 472 -3.14 13.89 -1.25
CA GLY A 472 -3.34 12.45 -1.10
C GLY A 472 -2.33 11.76 -0.19
N TYR A 473 -1.10 12.24 -0.17
CA TYR A 473 -0.01 11.78 0.72
C TYR A 473 0.15 12.61 2.00
N THR A 474 -0.69 13.61 2.25
CA THR A 474 -0.60 14.48 3.44
C THR A 474 -1.97 14.64 4.10
N THR A 475 -2.64 15.75 3.86
CA THR A 475 -3.92 16.12 4.50
C THR A 475 -5.04 15.12 4.23
N SER A 476 -5.17 14.63 3.00
CA SER A 476 -6.25 13.67 2.66
C SER A 476 -6.00 12.29 3.25
N ALA A 477 -4.72 11.86 3.37
CA ALA A 477 -4.38 10.62 4.06
C ALA A 477 -4.90 10.64 5.50
N TYR A 478 -4.62 11.70 6.27
CA TYR A 478 -5.13 11.85 7.63
C TYR A 478 -6.65 12.09 7.69
N ALA A 479 -7.19 12.89 6.78
CA ALA A 479 -8.64 13.10 6.72
C ALA A 479 -9.41 11.79 6.47
N SER A 480 -8.82 10.84 5.74
CA SER A 480 -9.42 9.52 5.48
C SER A 480 -9.68 8.70 6.75
N ILE A 481 -9.00 9.01 7.83
CA ILE A 481 -9.16 8.39 9.15
C ILE A 481 -9.75 9.38 10.19
N GLY A 482 -10.33 10.50 9.73
CA GLY A 482 -10.98 11.49 10.60
C GLY A 482 -10.03 12.39 11.38
N ARG A 483 -8.80 12.55 10.93
CA ARG A 483 -7.78 13.39 11.56
C ARG A 483 -7.45 14.62 10.71
N SER A 484 -6.86 15.65 11.35
CA SER A 484 -6.52 16.93 10.73
C SER A 484 -5.01 17.19 10.64
N GLU A 485 -4.20 16.15 10.79
CA GLU A 485 -2.76 16.18 10.61
C GLU A 485 -2.37 16.31 9.12
N GLY A 486 -1.09 16.19 8.80
CA GLY A 486 -0.56 16.35 7.43
C GLY A 486 -0.40 17.81 7.02
N VAL A 487 -0.19 18.69 7.99
CA VAL A 487 0.02 20.13 7.82
C VAL A 487 1.25 20.61 8.59
N VAL A 488 1.86 21.72 8.12
CA VAL A 488 2.92 22.41 8.86
C VAL A 488 2.33 23.67 9.46
N THR A 489 1.97 23.61 10.74
CA THR A 489 1.41 24.73 11.49
C THR A 489 1.77 24.62 12.96
N VAL A 490 1.67 25.73 13.71
CA VAL A 490 1.90 25.72 15.16
C VAL A 490 0.91 24.78 15.84
N GLY A 491 1.42 23.89 16.71
CA GLY A 491 0.66 22.86 17.39
C GLY A 491 0.65 21.50 16.68
N ALA A 492 0.98 21.43 15.39
CA ALA A 492 1.09 20.17 14.66
C ALA A 492 2.29 19.33 15.13
N GLU A 493 2.21 18.04 14.92
CA GLU A 493 3.36 17.14 15.04
C GLU A 493 4.45 17.57 14.05
N ALA A 494 5.70 17.45 14.45
CA ALA A 494 6.84 17.80 13.61
C ALA A 494 7.23 16.62 12.71
N ASP A 495 6.28 16.19 11.89
CA ASP A 495 6.48 15.24 10.81
C ASP A 495 6.68 16.02 9.51
N ILE A 496 7.88 15.94 8.97
CA ILE A 496 8.35 16.85 7.93
C ILE A 496 9.16 16.09 6.89
N THR A 497 8.95 16.42 5.62
CA THR A 497 9.79 15.97 4.51
C THR A 497 10.43 17.18 3.83
N VAL A 498 11.73 17.09 3.57
CA VAL A 498 12.51 18.12 2.87
C VAL A 498 13.00 17.58 1.54
N LEU A 499 12.67 18.28 0.47
CA LEU A 499 12.96 17.89 -0.91
C LEU A 499 13.90 18.91 -1.57
N ASP A 500 14.70 18.48 -2.55
CA ASP A 500 15.55 19.40 -3.34
C ASP A 500 14.80 20.05 -4.51
N ARG A 501 13.59 19.56 -4.85
CA ARG A 501 12.71 20.14 -5.88
C ARG A 501 11.30 20.33 -5.33
N ASP A 502 10.59 21.31 -5.86
CA ASP A 502 9.22 21.62 -5.44
C ASP A 502 8.23 20.66 -6.13
N PRO A 503 7.53 19.78 -5.38
CA PRO A 503 6.64 18.78 -5.98
C PRO A 503 5.40 19.39 -6.63
N LEU A 504 5.08 20.67 -6.36
CA LEU A 504 3.94 21.33 -6.99
C LEU A 504 4.26 21.99 -8.34
N THR A 505 5.54 22.23 -8.62
CA THR A 505 5.97 22.93 -9.85
C THR A 505 6.93 22.11 -10.70
N THR A 506 7.55 21.07 -10.16
CA THR A 506 8.39 20.13 -10.92
C THR A 506 7.53 19.34 -11.90
N PRO A 507 7.93 19.22 -13.18
CA PRO A 507 7.25 18.35 -14.12
C PRO A 507 7.13 16.92 -13.58
N PRO A 508 5.97 16.24 -13.74
CA PRO A 508 5.75 14.95 -13.08
C PRO A 508 6.81 13.88 -13.38
N ASP A 509 7.29 13.77 -14.62
CA ASP A 509 8.37 12.82 -14.98
C ASP A 509 9.69 13.11 -14.22
N GLU A 510 9.97 14.38 -13.89
CA GLU A 510 11.17 14.78 -13.17
C GLU A 510 11.06 14.57 -11.65
N LEU A 511 9.86 14.25 -11.13
CA LEU A 511 9.70 13.91 -9.70
C LEU A 511 10.51 12.67 -9.32
N LEU A 512 10.79 11.77 -10.26
CA LEU A 512 11.66 10.60 -10.04
C LEU A 512 13.10 10.98 -9.68
N GLU A 513 13.56 12.15 -10.12
CA GLU A 513 14.91 12.65 -9.85
C GLU A 513 14.99 13.50 -8.57
N THR A 514 13.84 13.79 -7.94
CA THR A 514 13.76 14.58 -6.72
C THR A 514 14.35 13.80 -5.55
N ARG A 515 15.31 14.40 -4.87
CA ARG A 515 15.96 13.80 -3.71
C ARG A 515 15.29 14.24 -2.42
N VAL A 516 15.06 13.27 -1.54
CA VAL A 516 14.70 13.54 -0.16
C VAL A 516 15.96 13.92 0.62
N LEU A 517 16.03 15.16 1.07
CA LEU A 517 17.16 15.69 1.81
C LEU A 517 17.08 15.38 3.30
N ALA A 518 15.87 15.36 3.83
CA ALA A 518 15.61 14.95 5.20
C ALA A 518 14.17 14.51 5.39
N THR A 519 13.98 13.57 6.31
CA THR A 519 12.69 13.15 6.85
C THR A 519 12.76 13.24 8.36
N MET A 520 11.81 13.94 8.96
CA MET A 520 11.70 14.11 10.40
C MET A 520 10.38 13.51 10.90
N VAL A 521 10.45 12.73 11.94
CA VAL A 521 9.30 12.12 12.62
C VAL A 521 9.34 12.49 14.09
N ASP A 522 8.26 13.07 14.61
CA ASP A 522 8.19 13.61 15.99
C ASP A 522 9.39 14.51 16.32
N GLY A 523 9.78 15.40 15.41
CA GLY A 523 10.89 16.31 15.60
C GLY A 523 12.28 15.68 15.59
N THR A 524 12.39 14.37 15.28
CA THR A 524 13.67 13.64 15.18
C THR A 524 13.94 13.23 13.75
N PHE A 525 15.16 13.47 13.26
CA PHE A 525 15.52 13.04 11.90
C PHE A 525 15.59 11.52 11.82
N SER A 526 14.74 10.94 10.99
CA SER A 526 14.76 9.51 10.62
C SER A 526 15.62 9.27 9.37
N HIS A 527 15.74 10.28 8.51
CA HIS A 527 16.63 10.32 7.36
C HIS A 527 17.21 11.71 7.21
N ARG A 528 18.51 11.82 6.87
CA ARG A 528 19.17 13.11 6.65
C ARG A 528 20.42 12.97 5.79
N THR A 529 20.52 13.78 4.73
CA THR A 529 21.67 13.87 3.83
C THR A 529 22.36 15.24 3.85
N VAL A 530 21.82 16.22 4.57
CA VAL A 530 22.23 17.63 4.64
C VAL A 530 22.41 18.11 6.07
#